data_41dc14bd81be45498639b4f86db992d6
#
_entry.id   41dc14bd81be45498639b4f86db992d6
#
_cell.length_a   1.000
_cell.length_b   1.000
_cell.length_c   1.000
_cell.angle_alpha   90.00
_cell.angle_beta   90.00
_cell.angle_gamma   90.00
#
_symmetry.space_group_name_H-M   'P 1'
#
loop_
_entity.id
_entity.type
_entity.pdbx_description
1 polymer ?
#
loop_
_entity_poly.entity_id
_entity_poly.type
_entity_poly.pdbx_seq_one_letter_code
_entity_poly.pdbx_strand_id
1 'polypeptide(L)'
;MQTRLKLAFLAVVVVGVAGYGGTVLATPPSGVTATLLAKGRFDAIDAKAKTGKWKARIKTKGSSDLEVLEVRIAPGGTFGWHSHPGPSLVIVKSGTATLYHGDDPTCTPHVVPAGSGFVDNGGVVHTVRNEGSVDLVNIVSSLIPADAIRRIDEPDPGNCPF
;
A
#
# COMPACT_ATOMS: atom_id res chain seq x y z
N MET A 1 62.20 -19.12 -50.80
CA MET A 1 61.28 -19.81 -49.84
C MET A 1 60.46 -18.75 -49.12
N GLN A 2 59.20 -18.49 -49.53
CA GLN A 2 58.35 -17.48 -48.94
C GLN A 2 57.32 -18.20 -48.10
N THR A 3 57.38 -17.99 -46.78
CA THR A 3 56.47 -18.54 -45.83
C THR A 3 55.22 -17.59 -45.71
N ARG A 4 54.04 -18.01 -46.15
CA ARG A 4 52.81 -17.27 -46.07
C ARG A 4 52.18 -17.47 -44.67
N LEU A 5 52.16 -16.42 -43.88
CA LEU A 5 51.48 -16.39 -42.60
C LEU A 5 49.95 -16.22 -42.82
N LYS A 6 49.16 -17.23 -42.43
CA LYS A 6 47.68 -17.17 -42.45
C LYS A 6 47.21 -16.56 -41.19
N LEU A 7 46.65 -15.31 -41.22
CA LEU A 7 45.92 -14.72 -40.16
C LEU A 7 44.51 -15.35 -40.11
N ALA A 8 44.18 -16.01 -39.03
CA ALA A 8 42.82 -16.42 -38.73
C ALA A 8 42.10 -15.30 -37.97
N PHE A 9 41.04 -14.74 -38.56
CA PHE A 9 40.16 -13.80 -37.89
C PHE A 9 39.16 -14.59 -37.01
N LEU A 10 39.23 -14.39 -35.70
CA LEU A 10 38.30 -14.90 -34.76
C LEU A 10 37.13 -13.89 -34.66
N ALA A 11 35.96 -14.24 -35.20
CA ALA A 11 34.74 -13.42 -35.07
C ALA A 11 34.14 -13.66 -33.68
N VAL A 12 34.21 -12.67 -32.81
CA VAL A 12 33.49 -12.67 -31.52
C VAL A 12 32.06 -12.24 -31.80
N VAL A 13 31.13 -13.18 -31.69
CA VAL A 13 29.67 -12.90 -31.70
C VAL A 13 29.27 -12.45 -30.30
N VAL A 14 29.05 -11.15 -30.12
CA VAL A 14 28.44 -10.61 -28.91
C VAL A 14 26.92 -10.80 -29.03
N VAL A 15 26.39 -11.81 -28.34
CA VAL A 15 24.94 -11.96 -28.17
C VAL A 15 24.48 -10.96 -27.11
N GLY A 16 23.92 -9.83 -27.54
CA GLY A 16 23.29 -8.86 -26.68
C GLY A 16 21.99 -9.47 -26.09
N VAL A 17 21.99 -9.76 -24.81
CA VAL A 17 20.76 -10.07 -24.07
C VAL A 17 20.01 -8.75 -23.90
N ALA A 18 19.01 -8.50 -24.74
CA ALA A 18 18.04 -7.42 -24.53
C ALA A 18 17.21 -7.77 -23.30
N GLY A 19 17.57 -7.19 -22.15
CA GLY A 19 16.75 -7.24 -20.96
C GLY A 19 15.45 -6.47 -21.22
N TYR A 20 14.34 -7.17 -21.33
CA TYR A 20 13.01 -6.57 -21.30
C TYR A 20 12.75 -6.06 -19.87
N GLY A 21 13.17 -4.86 -19.59
CA GLY A 21 12.73 -4.11 -18.41
C GLY A 21 11.27 -3.71 -18.62
N GLY A 22 10.33 -4.58 -18.26
CA GLY A 22 8.92 -4.20 -18.18
C GLY A 22 8.76 -3.13 -17.10
N THR A 23 8.26 -1.95 -17.45
CA THR A 23 7.83 -0.96 -16.46
C THR A 23 6.60 -1.52 -15.75
N VAL A 24 6.75 -1.91 -14.50
CA VAL A 24 5.62 -2.30 -13.65
C VAL A 24 4.87 -1.01 -13.31
N LEU A 25 3.66 -0.86 -13.82
CA LEU A 25 2.82 0.31 -13.57
C LEU A 25 2.11 0.14 -12.21
N ALA A 26 2.03 1.24 -11.46
CA ALA A 26 1.22 1.31 -10.26
C ALA A 26 -0.26 1.09 -10.61
N THR A 27 -1.01 0.41 -9.73
CA THR A 27 -2.46 0.18 -9.91
C THR A 27 -3.25 1.38 -9.38
N PRO A 28 -3.87 2.19 -10.24
CA PRO A 28 -4.61 3.36 -9.79
C PRO A 28 -5.89 2.97 -9.04
N PRO A 29 -6.36 3.82 -8.10
CA PRO A 29 -7.67 3.64 -7.49
C PRO A 29 -8.79 3.78 -8.53
N SER A 30 -9.89 3.04 -8.34
CA SER A 30 -11.08 3.09 -9.19
C SER A 30 -12.34 3.17 -8.32
N GLY A 31 -13.25 4.08 -8.66
CA GLY A 31 -14.50 4.30 -7.90
C GLY A 31 -14.28 4.84 -6.48
N VAL A 32 -13.16 5.54 -6.23
CA VAL A 32 -12.77 6.05 -4.91
C VAL A 32 -12.90 7.57 -4.83
N THR A 33 -13.45 8.04 -3.70
CA THR A 33 -13.38 9.45 -3.29
C THR A 33 -12.81 9.50 -1.88
N ALA A 34 -11.75 10.27 -1.68
CA ALA A 34 -11.14 10.50 -0.37
C ALA A 34 -11.25 11.97 0.01
N THR A 35 -11.82 12.26 1.18
CA THR A 35 -12.00 13.59 1.73
C THR A 35 -11.18 13.73 3.00
N LEU A 36 -10.24 14.66 3.03
CA LEU A 36 -9.51 15.00 4.25
C LEU A 36 -10.46 15.76 5.20
N LEU A 37 -10.73 15.18 6.36
CA LEU A 37 -11.58 15.78 7.38
C LEU A 37 -10.78 16.66 8.34
N ALA A 38 -9.59 16.21 8.72
CA ALA A 38 -8.69 16.94 9.61
C ALA A 38 -7.24 16.50 9.42
N LYS A 39 -6.32 17.42 9.66
CA LYS A 39 -4.88 17.15 9.77
C LYS A 39 -4.31 17.94 10.94
N GLY A 40 -3.49 17.30 11.76
CA GLY A 40 -2.79 17.92 12.87
C GLY A 40 -1.35 17.44 12.97
N ARG A 41 -0.45 18.35 13.36
CA ARG A 41 0.95 18.03 13.61
C ARG A 41 1.20 17.81 15.09
N PHE A 42 1.98 16.79 15.38
CA PHE A 42 2.45 16.44 16.71
C PHE A 42 3.99 16.45 16.71
N ASP A 43 4.58 16.92 17.80
CA ASP A 43 5.98 16.62 18.11
C ASP A 43 6.15 15.12 18.40
N ALA A 44 7.36 14.71 18.77
CA ALA A 44 7.60 13.31 19.14
C ALA A 44 6.62 12.86 20.24
N ILE A 45 5.90 11.78 20.00
CA ILE A 45 4.88 11.24 20.91
C ILE A 45 5.50 10.13 21.77
N ASP A 46 5.27 10.12 23.07
CA ASP A 46 5.41 8.95 23.96
C ASP A 46 4.22 8.93 24.93
N ALA A 47 3.09 8.47 24.41
CA ALA A 47 1.83 8.35 25.15
C ALA A 47 1.60 6.91 25.58
N LYS A 48 1.22 6.71 26.84
CA LYS A 48 0.90 5.42 27.43
C LYS A 48 -0.39 5.52 28.21
N ALA A 49 -1.22 4.50 28.12
CA ALA A 49 -2.43 4.36 28.94
C ALA A 49 -2.57 2.92 29.45
N LYS A 50 -3.17 2.79 30.65
CA LYS A 50 -3.51 1.49 31.26
C LYS A 50 -4.81 1.62 32.03
N THR A 51 -5.76 0.73 31.74
CA THR A 51 -7.01 0.61 32.47
C THR A 51 -7.31 -0.87 32.69
N GLY A 52 -7.20 -1.35 33.91
CA GLY A 52 -7.29 -2.76 34.24
C GLY A 52 -6.22 -3.59 33.50
N LYS A 53 -6.69 -4.53 32.65
CA LYS A 53 -5.82 -5.36 31.80
C LYS A 53 -5.49 -4.70 30.46
N TRP A 54 -6.25 -3.68 30.06
CA TRP A 54 -6.02 -2.98 28.79
C TRP A 54 -4.81 -2.06 28.88
N LYS A 55 -3.97 -2.06 27.85
CA LYS A 55 -2.78 -1.20 27.74
C LYS A 55 -2.66 -0.71 26.30
N ALA A 56 -2.25 0.55 26.13
CA ALA A 56 -1.89 1.12 24.84
C ALA A 56 -0.61 1.92 24.95
N ARG A 57 0.14 2.00 23.87
CA ARG A 57 1.30 2.87 23.71
C ARG A 57 1.38 3.38 22.29
N ILE A 58 1.57 4.70 22.15
CA ILE A 58 1.89 5.36 20.88
C ILE A 58 3.26 6.00 21.08
N LYS A 59 4.23 5.67 20.23
CA LYS A 59 5.58 6.24 20.31
C LYS A 59 6.10 6.57 18.93
N THR A 60 6.52 7.83 18.72
CA THR A 60 7.22 8.29 17.52
C THR A 60 8.60 8.81 17.88
N LYS A 61 9.54 8.78 16.94
CA LYS A 61 10.91 9.33 17.15
C LYS A 61 11.06 10.76 16.64
N GLY A 62 10.09 11.28 15.92
CA GLY A 62 10.12 12.63 15.34
C GLY A 62 8.73 13.17 15.24
N SER A 63 8.60 14.37 14.69
CA SER A 63 7.33 15.00 14.43
C SER A 63 6.51 14.14 13.47
N SER A 64 5.20 14.10 13.69
CA SER A 64 4.26 13.29 12.94
C SER A 64 3.04 14.11 12.55
N ASP A 65 2.46 13.79 11.41
CA ASP A 65 1.14 14.28 11.02
C ASP A 65 0.11 13.19 11.29
N LEU A 66 -1.00 13.55 11.92
CA LEU A 66 -2.20 12.73 12.00
C LEU A 66 -3.21 13.25 10.98
N GLU A 67 -3.57 12.42 10.02
CA GLU A 67 -4.58 12.72 9.01
C GLU A 67 -5.83 11.87 9.27
N VAL A 68 -7.00 12.52 9.28
CA VAL A 68 -8.28 11.84 9.38
C VAL A 68 -9.05 12.06 8.07
N LEU A 69 -9.45 10.97 7.43
CA LEU A 69 -10.14 11.00 6.14
C LEU A 69 -11.44 10.21 6.21
N GLU A 70 -12.41 10.64 5.41
CA GLU A 70 -13.48 9.77 4.95
C GLU A 70 -13.13 9.27 3.55
N VAL A 71 -13.13 7.95 3.36
CA VAL A 71 -12.87 7.29 2.08
C VAL A 71 -14.11 6.52 1.69
N ARG A 72 -14.67 6.87 0.53
CA ARG A 72 -15.81 6.20 -0.09
C ARG A 72 -15.34 5.39 -1.28
N ILE A 73 -15.74 4.14 -1.37
CA ILE A 73 -15.47 3.24 -2.50
C ILE A 73 -16.80 2.73 -3.03
N ALA A 74 -17.12 3.06 -4.28
CA ALA A 74 -18.33 2.59 -4.95
C ALA A 74 -18.32 1.05 -5.11
N PRO A 75 -19.47 0.39 -5.32
CA PRO A 75 -19.53 -1.04 -5.63
C PRO A 75 -18.61 -1.42 -6.79
N GLY A 76 -17.83 -2.49 -6.62
CA GLY A 76 -16.81 -2.93 -7.57
C GLY A 76 -15.53 -2.07 -7.59
N GLY A 77 -15.48 -1.01 -6.82
CA GLY A 77 -14.33 -0.11 -6.73
C GLY A 77 -13.17 -0.72 -5.93
N THR A 78 -11.98 -0.18 -6.17
CA THR A 78 -10.74 -0.58 -5.49
C THR A 78 -9.89 0.63 -5.17
N PHE A 79 -9.20 0.57 -4.03
CA PHE A 79 -8.21 1.60 -3.67
C PHE A 79 -6.91 1.45 -4.47
N GLY A 80 -6.72 0.36 -5.23
CA GLY A 80 -5.48 -0.01 -5.91
C GLY A 80 -4.40 -0.47 -4.93
N TRP A 81 -3.37 -1.13 -5.43
CA TRP A 81 -2.24 -1.53 -4.60
C TRP A 81 -1.44 -0.33 -4.15
N HIS A 82 -1.21 -0.23 -2.86
CA HIS A 82 -0.52 0.90 -2.25
C HIS A 82 0.08 0.53 -0.90
N SER A 83 0.95 1.40 -0.39
CA SER A 83 1.49 1.35 0.96
C SER A 83 1.38 2.72 1.63
N HIS A 84 1.73 2.77 2.92
CA HIS A 84 1.77 3.99 3.72
C HIS A 84 3.09 4.10 4.48
N PRO A 85 3.62 5.31 4.74
CA PRO A 85 4.85 5.49 5.51
C PRO A 85 4.67 5.30 7.02
N GLY A 86 3.43 5.09 7.49
CA GLY A 86 3.09 4.88 8.90
C GLY A 86 1.76 4.18 9.07
N PRO A 87 1.39 3.79 10.30
CA PRO A 87 0.18 3.02 10.55
C PRO A 87 -1.10 3.83 10.33
N SER A 88 -2.15 3.13 9.90
CA SER A 88 -3.51 3.65 9.81
C SER A 88 -4.48 2.79 10.60
N LEU A 89 -5.33 3.45 11.38
CA LEU A 89 -6.49 2.84 12.04
C LEU A 89 -7.70 3.11 11.16
N VAL A 90 -8.34 2.07 10.68
CA VAL A 90 -9.48 2.16 9.77
C VAL A 90 -10.72 1.63 10.44
N ILE A 91 -11.81 2.41 10.40
CA ILE A 91 -13.15 2.01 10.86
C ILE A 91 -14.05 1.93 9.64
N VAL A 92 -14.70 0.79 9.44
CA VAL A 92 -15.74 0.65 8.42
C VAL A 92 -17.02 1.28 8.94
N LYS A 93 -17.38 2.45 8.39
CA LYS A 93 -18.59 3.21 8.78
C LYS A 93 -19.85 2.63 8.17
N SER A 94 -19.78 2.21 6.90
CA SER A 94 -20.89 1.53 6.20
C SER A 94 -20.35 0.64 5.09
N GLY A 95 -21.13 -0.33 4.64
CA GLY A 95 -20.73 -1.34 3.67
C GLY A 95 -19.83 -2.41 4.29
N THR A 96 -19.01 -3.04 3.45
CA THR A 96 -18.05 -4.09 3.88
C THR A 96 -16.76 -3.89 3.12
N ALA A 97 -15.65 -3.81 3.83
CA ALA A 97 -14.31 -3.74 3.23
C ALA A 97 -13.76 -5.15 3.02
N THR A 98 -13.18 -5.41 1.86
CA THR A 98 -12.36 -6.60 1.62
C THR A 98 -10.92 -6.14 1.43
N LEU A 99 -10.05 -6.50 2.37
CA LEU A 99 -8.64 -6.16 2.38
C LEU A 99 -7.81 -7.34 1.87
N TYR A 100 -6.85 -7.06 1.00
CA TYR A 100 -5.87 -8.01 0.48
C TYR A 100 -4.45 -7.51 0.71
N HIS A 101 -3.54 -8.40 1.08
CA HIS A 101 -2.13 -8.10 1.31
C HIS A 101 -1.27 -8.57 0.14
N GLY A 102 -0.31 -7.75 -0.27
CA GLY A 102 0.58 -8.04 -1.39
C GLY A 102 1.61 -9.14 -1.09
N ASP A 103 1.89 -9.39 0.18
CA ASP A 103 2.80 -10.43 0.66
C ASP A 103 2.10 -11.77 0.97
N ASP A 104 0.78 -11.86 0.79
CA ASP A 104 0.03 -13.11 0.93
C ASP A 104 -0.08 -13.84 -0.42
N PRO A 105 0.67 -14.94 -0.62
CA PRO A 105 0.67 -15.67 -1.90
C PRO A 105 -0.67 -16.36 -2.21
N THR A 106 -1.57 -16.46 -1.24
CA THR A 106 -2.88 -17.11 -1.39
C THR A 106 -3.99 -16.14 -1.69
N CYS A 107 -3.70 -14.83 -1.69
CA CYS A 107 -4.69 -13.77 -1.90
C CYS A 107 -5.93 -13.93 -0.99
N THR A 108 -5.70 -14.18 0.30
CA THR A 108 -6.77 -14.42 1.27
C THR A 108 -7.56 -13.15 1.54
N PRO A 109 -8.90 -13.12 1.31
CA PRO A 109 -9.71 -11.95 1.62
C PRO A 109 -9.90 -11.78 3.13
N HIS A 110 -9.57 -10.59 3.64
CA HIS A 110 -9.91 -10.18 5.00
C HIS A 110 -11.15 -9.29 4.97
N VAL A 111 -12.31 -9.86 5.31
CA VAL A 111 -13.61 -9.20 5.22
C VAL A 111 -13.92 -8.48 6.54
N VAL A 112 -14.16 -7.17 6.47
CA VAL A 112 -14.42 -6.30 7.62
C VAL A 112 -15.77 -5.61 7.44
N PRO A 113 -16.80 -5.96 8.25
CA PRO A 113 -18.14 -5.37 8.15
C PRO A 113 -18.20 -3.99 8.83
N ALA A 114 -19.27 -3.25 8.54
CA ALA A 114 -19.59 -1.99 9.21
C ALA A 114 -19.61 -2.14 10.74
N GLY A 115 -19.10 -1.13 11.45
CA GLY A 115 -18.92 -1.11 12.90
C GLY A 115 -17.65 -1.81 13.40
N SER A 116 -16.90 -2.44 12.52
CA SER A 116 -15.60 -3.05 12.80
C SER A 116 -14.45 -2.19 12.24
N GLY A 117 -13.22 -2.52 12.61
CA GLY A 117 -12.04 -1.84 12.11
C GLY A 117 -10.87 -2.78 11.90
N PHE A 118 -9.87 -2.28 11.20
CA PHE A 118 -8.58 -2.96 11.01
C PHE A 118 -7.42 -1.98 11.15
N VAL A 119 -6.24 -2.53 11.31
CA VAL A 119 -5.00 -1.75 11.36
C VAL A 119 -4.18 -2.07 10.11
N ASP A 120 -3.81 -1.02 9.41
CA ASP A 120 -2.78 -1.07 8.40
C ASP A 120 -1.45 -0.65 9.05
N ASN A 121 -0.49 -1.54 9.07
CA ASN A 121 0.76 -1.35 9.81
C ASN A 121 1.75 -0.36 9.14
N GLY A 122 1.46 0.10 7.94
CA GLY A 122 2.41 0.86 7.14
C GLY A 122 3.53 -0.01 6.54
N GLY A 123 4.10 0.41 5.41
CA GLY A 123 5.16 -0.31 4.70
C GLY A 123 4.73 -1.64 4.06
N VAL A 124 3.53 -2.12 4.30
CA VAL A 124 2.98 -3.34 3.68
C VAL A 124 2.13 -2.96 2.49
N VAL A 125 2.41 -3.57 1.34
CA VAL A 125 1.60 -3.38 0.13
C VAL A 125 0.25 -4.07 0.31
N HIS A 126 -0.83 -3.32 0.10
CA HIS A 126 -2.19 -3.84 0.27
C HIS A 126 -3.17 -3.13 -0.66
N THR A 127 -4.36 -3.68 -0.78
CA THR A 127 -5.50 -3.02 -1.43
C THR A 127 -6.78 -3.25 -0.65
N VAL A 128 -7.69 -2.27 -0.68
CA VAL A 128 -9.05 -2.39 -0.15
C VAL A 128 -10.02 -2.33 -1.33
N ARG A 129 -10.92 -3.29 -1.39
CA ARG A 129 -11.95 -3.40 -2.42
C ARG A 129 -13.33 -3.31 -1.81
N ASN A 130 -14.28 -2.77 -2.55
CA ASN A 130 -15.69 -2.90 -2.27
C ASN A 130 -16.29 -3.99 -3.17
N GLU A 131 -16.40 -5.18 -2.65
CA GLU A 131 -16.99 -6.34 -3.34
C GLU A 131 -18.49 -6.50 -3.04
N GLY A 132 -19.06 -5.54 -2.30
CA GLY A 132 -20.48 -5.47 -2.01
C GLY A 132 -21.27 -4.70 -3.06
N SER A 133 -22.58 -4.55 -2.79
CA SER A 133 -23.54 -3.88 -3.69
C SER A 133 -23.91 -2.45 -3.26
N VAL A 134 -23.36 -1.98 -2.11
CA VAL A 134 -23.56 -0.62 -1.59
C VAL A 134 -22.21 0.05 -1.38
N ASP A 135 -22.20 1.38 -1.27
CA ASP A 135 -20.97 2.11 -1.01
C ASP A 135 -20.28 1.64 0.29
N LEU A 136 -19.00 1.35 0.18
CA LEU A 136 -18.12 1.20 1.33
C LEU A 136 -17.66 2.59 1.77
N VAL A 137 -17.85 2.92 3.04
CA VAL A 137 -17.35 4.17 3.64
C VAL A 137 -16.46 3.83 4.83
N ASN A 138 -15.22 4.26 4.75
CA ASN A 138 -14.21 4.11 5.79
C ASN A 138 -13.87 5.45 6.42
N ILE A 139 -13.66 5.47 7.75
CA ILE A 139 -12.95 6.55 8.44
C ILE A 139 -11.53 6.06 8.70
N VAL A 140 -10.56 6.77 8.17
CA VAL A 140 -9.15 6.42 8.22
C VAL A 140 -8.40 7.44 9.07
N SER A 141 -7.66 6.98 10.08
CA SER A 141 -6.78 7.81 10.89
C SER A 141 -5.32 7.34 10.69
N SER A 142 -4.55 8.10 9.92
CA SER A 142 -3.16 7.76 9.57
C SER A 142 -2.19 8.60 10.38
N LEU A 143 -1.30 7.95 11.11
CA LEU A 143 -0.18 8.59 11.81
C LEU A 143 1.09 8.36 11.00
N ILE A 144 1.60 9.42 10.38
CA ILE A 144 2.70 9.35 9.42
C ILE A 144 3.83 10.31 9.82
N PRO A 145 5.08 10.13 9.34
CA PRO A 145 6.12 11.13 9.52
C PRO A 145 5.65 12.49 9.01
N ALA A 146 6.07 13.56 9.70
CA ALA A 146 5.72 14.92 9.30
C ALA A 146 6.11 15.20 7.84
N ASP A 147 5.21 15.83 7.09
CA ASP A 147 5.36 16.19 5.67
C ASP A 147 5.47 14.98 4.70
N ALA A 148 5.30 13.76 5.18
CA ALA A 148 5.29 12.58 4.31
C ALA A 148 4.02 12.52 3.45
N ILE A 149 4.16 11.96 2.24
CA ILE A 149 3.03 11.61 1.39
C ILE A 149 2.36 10.38 2.01
N ARG A 150 1.09 10.49 2.38
CA ARG A 150 0.35 9.44 3.08
C ARG A 150 0.21 8.15 2.26
N ARG A 151 -0.03 8.25 0.96
CA ARG A 151 -0.22 7.12 0.06
C ARG A 151 0.95 7.00 -0.90
N ILE A 152 1.51 5.82 -1.00
CA ILE A 152 2.54 5.44 -1.96
C ILE A 152 1.90 4.41 -2.89
N ASP A 153 1.78 4.76 -4.18
CA ASP A 153 1.24 3.85 -5.18
C ASP A 153 2.24 2.73 -5.47
N GLU A 154 1.77 1.50 -5.46
CA GLU A 154 2.59 0.32 -5.62
C GLU A 154 2.17 -0.47 -6.87
N PRO A 155 3.11 -1.20 -7.47
CA PRO A 155 2.77 -2.12 -8.54
C PRO A 155 1.90 -3.27 -8.03
N ASP A 156 1.17 -3.90 -8.95
CA ASP A 156 0.47 -5.14 -8.66
C ASP A 156 1.48 -6.23 -8.27
N PRO A 157 1.38 -6.81 -7.07
CA PRO A 157 2.28 -7.90 -6.65
C PRO A 157 2.04 -9.22 -7.40
N GLY A 158 0.96 -9.32 -8.17
CA GLY A 158 0.64 -10.49 -8.99
C GLY A 158 0.16 -11.72 -8.21
N ASN A 159 -0.16 -11.58 -6.94
CA ASN A 159 -0.64 -12.66 -6.09
C ASN A 159 -2.16 -12.83 -6.12
N CYS A 160 -2.90 -11.84 -6.65
CA CYS A 160 -4.34 -11.85 -6.75
C CYS A 160 -4.83 -11.87 -8.21
N PRO A 161 -5.94 -12.56 -8.54
CA PRO A 161 -6.41 -12.73 -9.92
C PRO A 161 -7.27 -11.54 -10.43
N PHE A 162 -7.09 -10.32 -9.91
CA PHE A 162 -7.90 -9.15 -10.29
C PHE A 162 -7.07 -7.88 -10.47
#